data_b474d2fe70cf09c8545d20b0948a5d56
#
_entry.id   b474d2fe70cf09c8545d20b0948a5d56
#
_cell.length_a   1.000
_cell.length_b   1.000
_cell.length_c   1.000
_cell.angle_alpha   90.00
_cell.angle_beta   90.00
_cell.angle_gamma   90.00
#
_symmetry.space_group_name_H-M   'P 1'
#
loop_
_entity.id
_entity.type
_entity.pdbx_description
1 polymer ?
#
loop_
_entity_poly.entity_id
_entity_poly.type
_entity_poly.pdbx_seq_one_letter_code
_entity_poly.pdbx_strand_id
1 'polypeptide(L)'
;MVRSIALVAVLGALTAVGVAYAAKQLPLGNFIAAWLGGSERVGEATLAMEDWPVCTTMASLGSDVEGLDPDFAAGKKALAAANWNAAVTALKLAALRDPRNADIQNYIGYAYHRLRQWGPAMQHYQSALTFNRRHRGAHEHLGELSLALGEPGKAAEHLAALEDICLIPCEEVGDLKRAIAAYKSSANR
;
A
#
# COMPACT_ATOMS: atom_id res chain seq x y z
N MET A 1 29.75 -60.14 -10.15
CA MET A 1 29.72 -58.80 -10.81
C MET A 1 28.62 -58.63 -11.85
N VAL A 2 28.02 -59.68 -12.38
CA VAL A 2 26.98 -59.58 -13.47
C VAL A 2 25.59 -59.15 -12.96
N ARG A 3 25.26 -59.37 -11.67
CA ARG A 3 23.93 -59.00 -11.11
C ARG A 3 23.75 -57.50 -10.84
N SER A 4 24.83 -56.77 -10.57
CA SER A 4 24.74 -55.32 -10.28
C SER A 4 24.53 -54.45 -11.54
N ILE A 5 25.02 -54.91 -12.70
CA ILE A 5 24.89 -54.16 -13.96
C ILE A 5 23.44 -54.22 -14.47
N ALA A 6 22.78 -55.38 -14.30
CA ALA A 6 21.38 -55.54 -14.70
C ALA A 6 20.42 -54.63 -13.88
N LEU A 7 20.71 -54.42 -12.59
CA LEU A 7 19.86 -53.59 -11.73
C LEU A 7 19.93 -52.08 -12.08
N VAL A 8 21.14 -51.62 -12.44
CA VAL A 8 21.34 -50.22 -12.87
C VAL A 8 20.68 -49.96 -14.21
N ALA A 9 20.70 -50.89 -15.13
CA ALA A 9 20.05 -50.75 -16.43
C ALA A 9 18.51 -50.68 -16.31
N VAL A 10 17.91 -51.47 -15.40
CA VAL A 10 16.48 -51.48 -15.17
C VAL A 10 16.02 -50.21 -14.49
N LEU A 11 16.78 -49.67 -13.51
CA LEU A 11 16.48 -48.39 -12.86
C LEU A 11 16.64 -47.23 -13.85
N GLY A 12 17.62 -47.22 -14.72
CA GLY A 12 17.78 -46.22 -15.75
C GLY A 12 16.65 -46.18 -16.78
N ALA A 13 16.14 -47.35 -17.17
CA ALA A 13 15.03 -47.48 -18.10
C ALA A 13 13.69 -46.99 -17.47
N LEU A 14 13.49 -47.28 -16.19
CA LEU A 14 12.28 -46.80 -15.45
C LEU A 14 12.26 -45.28 -15.28
N THR A 15 13.41 -44.66 -15.04
CA THR A 15 13.48 -43.20 -14.93
C THR A 15 13.28 -42.52 -16.29
N ALA A 16 13.82 -43.09 -17.38
CA ALA A 16 13.64 -42.53 -18.72
C ALA A 16 12.18 -42.63 -19.19
N VAL A 17 11.51 -43.74 -18.91
CA VAL A 17 10.08 -43.92 -19.25
C VAL A 17 9.19 -43.05 -18.37
N GLY A 18 9.51 -42.91 -17.08
CA GLY A 18 8.76 -42.02 -16.15
C GLY A 18 8.83 -40.54 -16.54
N VAL A 19 10.00 -40.07 -16.97
CA VAL A 19 10.18 -38.69 -17.46
C VAL A 19 9.44 -38.46 -18.77
N ALA A 20 9.49 -39.43 -19.70
CA ALA A 20 8.77 -39.36 -20.96
C ALA A 20 7.23 -39.36 -20.76
N TYR A 21 6.74 -40.12 -19.77
CA TYR A 21 5.31 -40.16 -19.46
C TYR A 21 4.81 -38.88 -18.76
N ALA A 22 5.63 -38.30 -17.86
CA ALA A 22 5.32 -37.03 -17.23
C ALA A 22 5.32 -35.84 -18.22
N ALA A 23 6.26 -35.84 -19.17
CA ALA A 23 6.35 -34.81 -20.20
C ALA A 23 5.14 -34.80 -21.16
N LYS A 24 4.44 -35.93 -21.32
CA LYS A 24 3.26 -36.05 -22.18
C LYS A 24 1.96 -35.63 -21.50
N GLN A 25 1.96 -35.51 -20.18
CA GLN A 25 0.78 -35.18 -19.38
C GLN A 25 0.72 -33.71 -18.92
N LEU A 26 1.83 -32.98 -19.02
CA LEU A 26 1.87 -31.56 -18.64
C LEU A 26 1.93 -30.69 -19.90
N PRO A 27 1.18 -29.58 -20.01
CA PRO A 27 1.19 -28.69 -21.16
C PRO A 27 2.46 -27.80 -21.19
N LEU A 28 3.61 -28.39 -20.81
CA LEU A 28 4.92 -27.74 -20.78
C LEU A 28 5.65 -27.81 -22.12
N GLY A 29 5.11 -28.54 -23.12
CA GLY A 29 5.71 -28.67 -24.44
C GLY A 29 5.93 -27.34 -25.15
N ASN A 30 5.09 -26.35 -24.89
CA ASN A 30 5.20 -25.02 -25.49
C ASN A 30 6.23 -24.12 -24.80
N PHE A 31 6.60 -24.43 -23.54
CA PHE A 31 7.57 -23.63 -22.79
C PHE A 31 9.02 -23.93 -23.21
N ILE A 32 9.31 -25.20 -23.54
CA ILE A 32 10.67 -25.61 -23.93
C ILE A 32 10.98 -25.24 -25.38
N ALA A 33 9.96 -25.23 -26.26
CA ALA A 33 10.12 -24.81 -27.66
C ALA A 33 10.44 -23.31 -27.78
N ALA A 34 9.91 -22.49 -26.90
CA ALA A 34 10.21 -21.06 -26.83
C ALA A 34 11.65 -20.76 -26.37
N TRP A 35 12.26 -21.66 -25.62
CA TRP A 35 13.63 -21.51 -25.11
C TRP A 35 14.71 -21.98 -26.08
N LEU A 36 14.37 -22.83 -27.07
CA LEU A 36 15.31 -23.42 -28.04
C LEU A 36 15.37 -22.71 -29.40
N GLY A 37 14.95 -21.43 -29.47
CA GLY A 37 15.33 -20.55 -30.57
C GLY A 37 14.59 -20.78 -31.91
N GLY A 38 13.33 -21.22 -31.85
CA GLY A 38 12.46 -21.12 -32.99
C GLY A 38 12.03 -19.65 -33.17
N SER A 39 12.47 -19.02 -34.26
CA SER A 39 12.09 -17.65 -34.65
C SER A 39 10.65 -17.62 -35.21
N GLU A 40 9.69 -18.11 -34.46
CA GLU A 40 8.30 -17.73 -34.69
C GLU A 40 8.04 -16.50 -33.86
N ARG A 41 7.69 -15.41 -34.55
CA ARG A 41 7.21 -14.17 -33.95
C ARG A 41 6.18 -14.55 -32.89
N VAL A 42 6.59 -14.46 -31.63
CA VAL A 42 5.65 -14.30 -30.52
C VAL A 42 4.88 -13.05 -30.93
N GLY A 43 3.67 -13.23 -31.45
CA GLY A 43 2.78 -12.11 -31.65
C GLY A 43 2.83 -11.34 -30.35
N GLU A 44 3.04 -10.05 -30.46
CA GLU A 44 2.99 -9.09 -29.35
C GLU A 44 1.68 -9.31 -28.61
N ALA A 45 1.66 -10.31 -27.73
CA ALA A 45 0.76 -10.27 -26.61
C ALA A 45 1.34 -9.14 -25.75
N THR A 46 1.08 -7.91 -26.15
CA THR A 46 0.96 -6.81 -25.24
C THR A 46 -0.09 -7.28 -24.24
N LEU A 47 0.36 -7.94 -23.18
CA LEU A 47 -0.41 -8.00 -21.95
C LEU A 47 -0.50 -6.53 -21.55
N ALA A 48 -1.54 -5.88 -22.08
CA ALA A 48 -1.88 -4.55 -21.68
C ALA A 48 -1.98 -4.65 -20.16
N MET A 49 -1.22 -3.82 -19.45
CA MET A 49 -1.30 -3.72 -17.99
C MET A 49 -2.73 -3.43 -17.51
N GLU A 50 -3.65 -3.25 -18.47
CA GLU A 50 -5.08 -3.05 -18.31
C GLU A 50 -5.85 -4.29 -17.83
N ASP A 51 -5.30 -5.51 -18.02
CA ASP A 51 -5.96 -6.75 -17.59
C ASP A 51 -5.54 -7.24 -16.19
N TRP A 52 -4.68 -6.52 -15.51
CA TRP A 52 -4.36 -6.83 -14.12
C TRP A 52 -5.40 -6.17 -13.21
N PRO A 53 -6.18 -6.96 -12.45
CA PRO A 53 -7.25 -6.44 -11.58
C PRO A 53 -6.76 -5.41 -10.55
N VAL A 54 -5.44 -5.41 -10.25
CA VAL A 54 -4.80 -4.43 -9.36
C VAL A 54 -4.66 -3.06 -10.02
N CYS A 55 -4.36 -3.01 -11.34
CA CYS A 55 -4.21 -1.74 -12.06
C CYS A 55 -5.55 -1.09 -12.38
N THR A 56 -6.58 -1.88 -12.70
CA THR A 56 -7.95 -1.37 -12.90
C THR A 56 -8.52 -0.79 -11.62
N THR A 57 -8.21 -1.38 -10.47
CA THR A 57 -8.66 -0.85 -9.16
C THR A 57 -7.96 0.46 -8.82
N MET A 58 -6.70 0.65 -9.22
CA MET A 58 -5.98 1.93 -9.01
C MET A 58 -6.40 3.02 -10.00
N ALA A 59 -6.71 2.67 -11.25
CA ALA A 59 -7.19 3.63 -12.24
C ALA A 59 -8.64 4.08 -11.94
N SER A 60 -9.46 3.20 -11.36
CA SER A 60 -10.85 3.50 -10.98
C SER A 60 -10.95 4.33 -9.69
N LEU A 61 -9.88 4.45 -8.89
CA LEU A 61 -9.85 5.38 -7.76
C LEU A 61 -10.09 6.85 -8.16
N GLY A 62 -10.00 7.16 -9.46
CA GLY A 62 -10.40 8.47 -10.01
C GLY A 62 -11.88 8.56 -10.41
N SER A 63 -12.57 7.44 -10.62
CA SER A 63 -13.96 7.38 -11.10
C SER A 63 -14.97 6.92 -10.04
N ASP A 64 -14.53 6.25 -8.96
CA ASP A 64 -15.41 5.76 -7.89
C ASP A 64 -15.84 6.86 -6.90
N VAL A 65 -15.79 8.11 -7.33
CA VAL A 65 -16.32 9.24 -6.56
C VAL A 65 -17.86 9.20 -6.48
N GLU A 66 -18.51 8.43 -7.35
CA GLU A 66 -19.98 8.32 -7.40
C GLU A 66 -20.59 7.56 -6.20
N GLY A 67 -19.79 6.72 -5.50
CA GLY A 67 -20.24 6.02 -4.27
C GLY A 67 -19.83 6.69 -2.97
N LEU A 68 -19.01 7.75 -3.02
CA LEU A 68 -18.59 8.48 -1.82
C LEU A 68 -19.65 9.50 -1.41
N ASP A 69 -19.78 9.67 -0.10
CA ASP A 69 -20.55 10.79 0.45
C ASP A 69 -20.15 12.11 -0.23
N PRO A 70 -21.12 12.92 -0.76
CA PRO A 70 -20.80 14.11 -1.54
C PRO A 70 -19.98 15.15 -0.75
N ASP A 71 -20.21 15.27 0.56
CA ASP A 71 -19.44 16.19 1.39
C ASP A 71 -18.03 15.63 1.68
N PHE A 72 -17.88 14.31 1.76
CA PHE A 72 -16.55 13.70 1.84
C PHE A 72 -15.74 13.93 0.57
N ALA A 73 -16.37 13.78 -0.59
CA ALA A 73 -15.75 14.07 -1.89
C ALA A 73 -15.38 15.56 -2.01
N ALA A 74 -16.29 16.46 -1.62
CA ALA A 74 -16.05 17.91 -1.59
C ALA A 74 -14.90 18.27 -0.64
N GLY A 75 -14.85 17.63 0.52
CA GLY A 75 -13.76 17.80 1.49
C GLY A 75 -12.41 17.40 0.94
N LYS A 76 -12.30 16.23 0.31
CA LYS A 76 -11.07 15.78 -0.37
C LYS A 76 -10.62 16.73 -1.48
N LYS A 77 -11.58 17.21 -2.29
CA LYS A 77 -11.30 18.21 -3.33
C LYS A 77 -10.77 19.52 -2.74
N ALA A 78 -11.35 19.98 -1.63
CA ALA A 78 -10.90 21.16 -0.92
C ALA A 78 -9.50 21.00 -0.33
N LEU A 79 -9.16 19.80 0.21
CA LEU A 79 -7.80 19.47 0.67
C LEU A 79 -6.80 19.57 -0.47
N ALA A 80 -7.11 18.97 -1.62
CA ALA A 80 -6.25 19.01 -2.80
C ALA A 80 -6.02 20.44 -3.32
N ALA A 81 -7.03 21.31 -3.16
CA ALA A 81 -6.95 22.75 -3.50
C ALA A 81 -6.31 23.60 -2.39
N ALA A 82 -5.80 22.99 -1.31
CA ALA A 82 -5.29 23.67 -0.12
C ALA A 82 -6.29 24.67 0.52
N ASN A 83 -7.58 24.46 0.29
CA ASN A 83 -8.65 25.24 0.92
C ASN A 83 -9.07 24.58 2.25
N TRP A 84 -8.25 24.78 3.28
CA TRP A 84 -8.36 24.07 4.56
C TRP A 84 -9.67 24.35 5.29
N ASN A 85 -10.18 25.58 5.24
CA ASN A 85 -11.46 25.93 5.89
C ASN A 85 -12.65 25.27 5.19
N ALA A 86 -12.68 25.26 3.86
CA ALA A 86 -13.71 24.57 3.11
C ALA A 86 -13.62 23.04 3.34
N ALA A 87 -12.41 22.49 3.42
CA ALA A 87 -12.21 21.09 3.74
C ALA A 87 -12.79 20.72 5.12
N VAL A 88 -12.48 21.51 6.17
CA VAL A 88 -13.03 21.29 7.51
C VAL A 88 -14.56 21.31 7.48
N THR A 89 -15.15 22.28 6.78
CA THR A 89 -16.62 22.41 6.71
C THR A 89 -17.26 21.20 6.05
N ALA A 90 -16.79 20.81 4.87
CA ALA A 90 -17.34 19.68 4.13
C ALA A 90 -17.12 18.36 4.87
N LEU A 91 -15.91 18.12 5.37
CA LEU A 91 -15.59 16.87 6.10
C LEU A 91 -16.37 16.74 7.40
N LYS A 92 -16.69 17.84 8.09
CA LYS A 92 -17.56 17.79 9.26
C LYS A 92 -19.00 17.42 8.90
N LEU A 93 -19.51 17.88 7.76
CA LEU A 93 -20.82 17.43 7.27
C LEU A 93 -20.82 15.94 6.95
N ALA A 94 -19.77 15.44 6.32
CA ALA A 94 -19.59 14.00 6.11
C ALA A 94 -19.54 13.23 7.44
N ALA A 95 -18.81 13.74 8.44
CA ALA A 95 -18.71 13.13 9.76
C ALA A 95 -20.04 13.06 10.53
N LEU A 96 -21.04 13.91 10.21
CA LEU A 96 -22.38 13.79 10.79
C LEU A 96 -23.10 12.54 10.30
N ARG A 97 -22.82 12.07 9.09
CA ARG A 97 -23.44 10.87 8.50
C ARG A 97 -22.65 9.61 8.83
N ASP A 98 -21.31 9.70 8.88
CA ASP A 98 -20.44 8.60 9.26
C ASP A 98 -19.43 9.04 10.35
N PRO A 99 -19.88 9.16 11.61
CA PRO A 99 -19.07 9.72 12.70
C PRO A 99 -17.91 8.82 13.12
N ARG A 100 -17.92 7.54 12.75
CA ARG A 100 -16.89 6.55 13.12
C ARG A 100 -15.93 6.24 11.98
N ASN A 101 -15.97 6.98 10.90
CA ASN A 101 -15.07 6.82 9.78
C ASN A 101 -13.69 7.40 10.12
N ALA A 102 -12.69 6.54 10.20
CA ALA A 102 -11.33 6.92 10.54
C ALA A 102 -10.70 7.84 9.49
N ASP A 103 -11.00 7.63 8.20
CA ASP A 103 -10.47 8.47 7.13
C ASP A 103 -11.00 9.90 7.22
N ILE A 104 -12.31 10.05 7.46
CA ILE A 104 -12.94 11.39 7.64
C ILE A 104 -12.27 12.11 8.80
N GLN A 105 -12.11 11.43 9.94
CA GLN A 105 -11.47 12.02 11.11
C GLN A 105 -10.00 12.41 10.81
N ASN A 106 -9.26 11.54 10.15
CA ASN A 106 -7.89 11.84 9.74
C ASN A 106 -7.80 13.06 8.83
N TYR A 107 -8.69 13.19 7.83
CA TYR A 107 -8.69 14.34 6.93
C TYR A 107 -9.11 15.65 7.61
N ILE A 108 -10.04 15.60 8.55
CA ILE A 108 -10.37 16.79 9.39
C ILE A 108 -9.12 17.18 10.20
N GLY A 109 -8.47 16.22 10.84
CA GLY A 109 -7.24 16.44 11.58
C GLY A 109 -6.16 17.09 10.71
N TYR A 110 -5.97 16.58 9.47
CA TYR A 110 -5.01 17.14 8.53
C TYR A 110 -5.34 18.61 8.16
N ALA A 111 -6.60 18.92 7.88
CA ALA A 111 -7.01 20.29 7.58
C ALA A 111 -6.71 21.24 8.75
N TYR A 112 -7.01 20.83 9.99
CA TYR A 112 -6.66 21.61 11.19
C TYR A 112 -5.15 21.73 11.40
N HIS A 113 -4.39 20.68 11.14
CA HIS A 113 -2.93 20.72 11.20
C HIS A 113 -2.38 21.78 10.24
N ARG A 114 -2.88 21.83 9.00
CA ARG A 114 -2.49 22.84 8.01
C ARG A 114 -2.89 24.25 8.39
N LEU A 115 -3.97 24.41 9.16
CA LEU A 115 -4.39 25.68 9.77
C LEU A 115 -3.60 26.04 11.05
N ARG A 116 -2.63 25.23 11.47
CA ARG A 116 -1.87 25.34 12.72
C ARG A 116 -2.76 25.29 13.97
N GLN A 117 -3.92 24.69 13.88
CA GLN A 117 -4.82 24.45 15.00
C GLN A 117 -4.51 23.08 15.63
N TRP A 118 -3.42 23.01 16.38
CA TRP A 118 -2.82 21.76 16.89
C TRP A 118 -3.76 20.97 17.79
N GLY A 119 -4.50 21.62 18.68
CA GLY A 119 -5.44 20.96 19.59
C GLY A 119 -6.54 20.19 18.84
N PRO A 120 -7.34 20.85 18.00
CA PRO A 120 -8.33 20.17 17.16
C PRO A 120 -7.72 19.10 16.26
N ALA A 121 -6.56 19.34 15.66
CA ALA A 121 -5.87 18.35 14.83
C ALA A 121 -5.60 17.06 15.61
N MET A 122 -5.00 17.19 16.79
CA MET A 122 -4.69 16.06 17.67
C MET A 122 -5.94 15.25 18.03
N GLN A 123 -7.05 15.94 18.41
CA GLN A 123 -8.30 15.28 18.78
C GLN A 123 -8.85 14.42 17.64
N HIS A 124 -8.85 14.97 16.41
CA HIS A 124 -9.35 14.24 15.25
C HIS A 124 -8.46 13.06 14.86
N TYR A 125 -7.13 13.20 14.91
CA TYR A 125 -6.23 12.09 14.68
C TYR A 125 -6.37 10.98 15.73
N GLN A 126 -6.52 11.34 17.00
CA GLN A 126 -6.78 10.38 18.08
C GLN A 126 -8.12 9.67 17.88
N SER A 127 -9.15 10.38 17.42
CA SER A 127 -10.44 9.79 17.04
C SER A 127 -10.25 8.78 15.90
N ALA A 128 -9.47 9.12 14.87
CA ALA A 128 -9.17 8.20 13.78
C ALA A 128 -8.51 6.91 14.29
N LEU A 129 -7.53 7.01 15.19
CA LEU A 129 -6.88 5.83 15.80
C LEU A 129 -7.78 5.07 16.77
N THR A 130 -8.76 5.72 17.38
CA THR A 130 -9.79 5.06 18.20
C THR A 130 -10.70 4.18 17.35
N PHE A 131 -11.04 4.63 16.14
CA PHE A 131 -11.89 3.89 15.21
C PHE A 131 -11.09 2.85 14.40
N ASN A 132 -9.86 3.16 14.04
CA ASN A 132 -8.94 2.24 13.36
C ASN A 132 -7.52 2.39 13.92
N ARG A 133 -7.15 1.51 14.83
CA ARG A 133 -5.82 1.51 15.47
C ARG A 133 -4.64 1.30 14.49
N ARG A 134 -4.92 0.79 13.30
CA ARG A 134 -3.91 0.55 12.25
C ARG A 134 -4.01 1.58 11.11
N HIS A 135 -4.62 2.73 11.37
CA HIS A 135 -4.76 3.80 10.38
C HIS A 135 -3.42 4.48 10.13
N ARG A 136 -2.77 4.13 9.02
CA ARG A 136 -1.41 4.58 8.68
C ARG A 136 -1.28 6.10 8.63
N GLY A 137 -2.13 6.78 7.86
CA GLY A 137 -2.08 8.25 7.75
C GLY A 137 -2.31 8.97 9.09
N ALA A 138 -3.09 8.42 10.03
CA ALA A 138 -3.26 9.04 11.34
C ALA A 138 -1.99 8.88 12.21
N HIS A 139 -1.28 7.75 12.13
CA HIS A 139 0.02 7.60 12.78
C HIS A 139 1.07 8.55 12.19
N GLU A 140 1.15 8.65 10.87
CA GLU A 140 2.05 9.58 10.18
C GLU A 140 1.80 11.02 10.64
N HIS A 141 0.57 11.51 10.50
CA HIS A 141 0.23 12.88 10.83
C HIS A 141 0.35 13.21 12.33
N LEU A 142 0.08 12.24 13.24
CA LEU A 142 0.37 12.43 14.68
C LEU A 142 1.86 12.48 14.95
N GLY A 143 2.65 11.70 14.25
CA GLY A 143 4.11 11.77 14.31
C GLY A 143 4.62 13.15 13.90
N GLU A 144 4.16 13.67 12.77
CA GLU A 144 4.51 15.02 12.30
C GLU A 144 4.04 16.13 13.25
N LEU A 145 2.81 16.01 13.76
CA LEU A 145 2.28 16.96 14.76
C LEU A 145 3.11 16.94 16.05
N SER A 146 3.55 15.76 16.48
CA SER A 146 4.43 15.62 17.67
C SER A 146 5.76 16.35 17.44
N LEU A 147 6.35 16.27 16.25
CA LEU A 147 7.55 17.05 15.92
C LEU A 147 7.28 18.56 15.96
N ALA A 148 6.14 19.01 15.44
CA ALA A 148 5.76 20.42 15.48
C ALA A 148 5.57 20.94 16.92
N LEU A 149 5.19 20.06 17.85
CA LEU A 149 5.03 20.36 19.27
C LEU A 149 6.34 20.18 20.08
N GLY A 150 7.44 19.77 19.44
CA GLY A 150 8.72 19.53 20.12
C GLY A 150 8.79 18.22 20.89
N GLU A 151 8.01 17.23 20.50
CA GLU A 151 7.88 15.92 21.15
C GLU A 151 8.44 14.78 20.27
N PRO A 152 9.75 14.75 19.93
CA PRO A 152 10.30 13.77 18.98
C PRO A 152 10.20 12.32 19.49
N GLY A 153 10.07 12.10 20.79
CA GLY A 153 9.84 10.77 21.37
C GLY A 153 8.50 10.19 20.92
N LYS A 154 7.42 10.99 20.95
CA LYS A 154 6.10 10.56 20.46
C LYS A 154 6.11 10.31 18.94
N ALA A 155 6.84 11.12 18.19
CA ALA A 155 7.00 10.87 16.75
C ALA A 155 7.67 9.51 16.48
N ALA A 156 8.66 9.13 17.28
CA ALA A 156 9.31 7.83 17.18
C ALA A 156 8.36 6.66 17.55
N GLU A 157 7.47 6.85 18.54
CA GLU A 157 6.44 5.85 18.89
C GLU A 157 5.47 5.63 17.72
N HIS A 158 5.02 6.69 17.07
CA HIS A 158 4.16 6.58 15.89
C HIS A 158 4.88 5.94 14.70
N LEU A 159 6.18 6.22 14.52
CA LEU A 159 7.00 5.55 13.51
C LEU A 159 7.10 4.04 13.78
N ALA A 160 7.36 3.64 15.01
CA ALA A 160 7.41 2.23 15.37
C ALA A 160 6.07 1.53 15.13
N ALA A 161 4.95 2.18 15.44
CA ALA A 161 3.62 1.67 15.12
C ALA A 161 3.41 1.50 13.61
N LEU A 162 3.88 2.44 12.79
CA LEU A 162 3.81 2.33 11.32
C LEU A 162 4.66 1.17 10.80
N GLU A 163 5.86 0.97 11.34
CA GLU A 163 6.73 -0.14 10.97
C GLU A 163 6.09 -1.51 11.31
N ASP A 164 5.35 -1.61 12.42
CA ASP A 164 4.57 -2.80 12.77
C ASP A 164 3.36 -3.01 11.85
N ILE A 165 2.72 -1.93 11.41
CA ILE A 165 1.57 -1.97 10.50
C ILE A 165 1.99 -2.37 9.08
N CYS A 166 3.10 -1.85 8.59
CA CYS A 166 3.57 -2.00 7.23
C CYS A 166 4.59 -3.14 7.13
N LEU A 167 4.12 -4.35 6.80
CA LEU A 167 4.99 -5.51 6.54
C LEU A 167 5.92 -5.31 5.34
N ILE A 168 5.49 -4.49 4.39
CA ILE A 168 6.29 -4.00 3.25
C ILE A 168 6.43 -2.50 3.45
N PRO A 169 7.60 -1.89 3.16
CA PRO A 169 7.78 -0.45 3.33
C PRO A 169 6.66 0.34 2.66
N CYS A 170 5.93 1.14 3.44
CA CYS A 170 4.87 2.01 2.97
C CYS A 170 5.35 3.47 2.95
N GLU A 171 4.67 4.31 2.20
CA GLU A 171 5.04 5.71 2.01
C GLU A 171 5.08 6.46 3.34
N GLU A 172 4.11 6.22 4.21
CA GLU A 172 3.95 6.87 5.51
C GLU A 172 5.16 6.66 6.44
N VAL A 173 5.77 5.46 6.40
CA VAL A 173 7.03 5.18 7.14
C VAL A 173 8.17 6.03 6.59
N GLY A 174 8.27 6.14 5.27
CA GLY A 174 9.30 6.94 4.60
C GLY A 174 9.17 8.42 4.94
N ASP A 175 7.95 8.93 4.90
CA ASP A 175 7.65 10.34 5.13
C ASP A 175 7.94 10.73 6.59
N LEU A 176 7.47 9.96 7.54
CA LEU A 176 7.73 10.22 8.95
C LEU A 176 9.23 10.08 9.32
N LYS A 177 9.94 9.12 8.73
CA LYS A 177 11.42 9.04 8.88
C LYS A 177 12.11 10.28 8.39
N ARG A 178 11.71 10.81 7.22
CA ARG A 178 12.27 12.07 6.69
C ARG A 178 11.96 13.26 7.60
N ALA A 179 10.74 13.35 8.10
CA ALA A 179 10.33 14.41 9.02
C ALA A 179 11.16 14.39 10.33
N ILE A 180 11.35 13.22 10.93
CA ILE A 180 12.18 13.05 12.14
C ILE A 180 13.65 13.44 11.86
N ALA A 181 14.21 13.03 10.72
CA ALA A 181 15.57 13.38 10.35
C ALA A 181 15.74 14.89 10.16
N ALA A 182 14.79 15.55 9.49
CA ALA A 182 14.77 16.98 9.32
C ALA A 182 14.68 17.73 10.65
N TYR A 183 13.83 17.27 11.57
CA TYR A 183 13.72 17.83 12.91
C TYR A 183 15.05 17.75 13.68
N LYS A 184 15.70 16.58 13.69
CA LYS A 184 17.01 16.40 14.34
C LYS A 184 18.09 17.32 13.76
N SER A 185 18.11 17.48 12.44
CA SER A 185 19.09 18.37 11.77
C SER A 185 18.86 19.84 12.09
N SER A 186 17.62 20.27 12.31
CA SER A 186 17.30 21.65 12.71
C SER A 186 17.62 21.93 14.17
N ALA A 187 17.47 20.94 15.05
CA ALA A 187 17.77 21.07 16.48
C ALA A 187 19.28 21.13 16.79
N ASN A 188 20.13 20.66 15.86
CA ASN A 188 21.59 20.67 16.00
C ASN A 188 22.26 21.93 15.40
N ARG A 189 21.47 22.90 14.93
CA ARG A 189 21.95 24.20 14.41
C ARG A 189 21.71 25.33 15.38
#